data_3205a4fce8b07ca6e69eb3195b414c45
#
_entry.id   3205a4fce8b07ca6e69eb3195b414c45
#
_cell.length_a   1.000
_cell.length_b   1.000
_cell.length_c   1.000
_cell.angle_alpha   90.00
_cell.angle_beta   90.00
_cell.angle_gamma   90.00
#
_symmetry.space_group_name_H-M   'P 1'
#
loop_
_entity.id
_entity.type
_entity.pdbx_description
1 polymer ?
#
loop_
_entity_poly.entity_id
_entity_poly.type
_entity_poly.pdbx_seq_one_letter_code
_entity_poly.pdbx_strand_id
1 'polypeptide(L)'
;MGGTATIGFRVEGANSQWTAVDNFSLQFLGKEGASTLQDVLKQNISNAEAKYAEYMAANETFSKAGQQKYEETIKVAKEAASNSQLDDETLMEIITSLQLRMDSLALDIEAYKTLQAKTEELETAYDESPYAEVGLPIYEDYLDELLDSYSQKTFNPNEVDSIQPRADRIMRSAVVESLKSPDGIRDATGLFTNMSFTNGTSGWTKSGSGQFSSKSNRIVEVWNAKESDCEVYQELTGLPEGSYKITMQGYYNPSIANSNGWEENWGAEGDTSNDILASLVANSASVRLQHIMNRPLEESEMLGTDGYTQITWTEDAKYKDKWLAWSSVAAMDLFESDETN
;
A
#
# COMPACT_ATOMS: atom_id res chain seq x y z
N MET A 1 49.77 15.70 -18.78
CA MET A 1 48.80 16.82 -18.80
C MET A 1 47.44 16.19 -18.49
N GLY A 2 46.74 16.67 -17.51
CA GLY A 2 45.39 16.21 -17.21
C GLY A 2 44.38 16.89 -18.13
N GLY A 3 43.53 16.13 -18.79
CA GLY A 3 42.40 16.64 -19.56
C GLY A 3 41.17 16.81 -18.67
N THR A 4 40.28 17.73 -19.02
CA THR A 4 38.98 17.90 -18.35
C THR A 4 37.89 17.50 -19.33
N ALA A 5 36.93 16.70 -18.85
CA ALA A 5 35.70 16.36 -19.57
C ALA A 5 34.50 16.84 -18.79
N THR A 6 33.52 17.44 -19.46
CA THR A 6 32.22 17.77 -18.87
C THR A 6 31.24 16.70 -19.28
N ILE A 7 30.69 16.01 -18.28
CA ILE A 7 29.76 14.88 -18.46
C ILE A 7 28.42 15.26 -17.84
N GLY A 8 27.34 15.03 -18.57
CA GLY A 8 26.00 15.32 -18.11
C GLY A 8 24.95 14.93 -19.14
N PHE A 9 23.69 15.16 -18.81
CA PHE A 9 22.61 15.07 -19.79
C PHE A 9 21.96 16.45 -19.99
N ARG A 10 21.35 16.63 -21.14
CA ARG A 10 20.59 17.82 -21.47
C ARG A 10 19.19 17.44 -21.88
N VAL A 11 18.20 18.13 -21.32
CA VAL A 11 16.82 18.04 -21.74
C VAL A 11 16.48 19.28 -22.56
N GLU A 12 16.03 19.11 -23.78
CA GLU A 12 15.54 20.17 -24.64
C GLU A 12 14.06 19.93 -24.93
N GLY A 13 13.20 20.81 -24.48
CA GLY A 13 11.74 20.68 -24.70
C GLY A 13 10.95 21.73 -23.95
N ALA A 14 9.71 21.96 -24.37
CA ALA A 14 8.80 22.91 -23.78
C ALA A 14 7.93 22.23 -22.70
N ASN A 15 7.82 22.92 -21.56
CA ASN A 15 6.82 22.82 -20.50
C ASN A 15 6.27 21.44 -20.09
N SER A 16 6.50 21.08 -18.83
CA SER A 16 5.82 19.99 -18.08
C SER A 16 6.27 18.55 -18.39
N GLN A 17 7.41 18.36 -18.99
CA GLN A 17 8.04 17.04 -19.08
C GLN A 17 9.05 16.88 -17.95
N TRP A 18 9.04 15.68 -17.35
CA TRP A 18 9.98 15.29 -16.32
C TRP A 18 10.89 14.16 -16.77
N THR A 19 12.13 14.31 -16.50
CA THR A 19 13.15 13.32 -16.88
C THR A 19 13.86 12.90 -15.61
N ALA A 20 13.89 11.60 -15.36
CA ALA A 20 14.77 11.00 -14.36
C ALA A 20 15.96 10.36 -15.07
N VAL A 21 17.14 10.53 -14.52
CA VAL A 21 18.38 9.92 -15.02
C VAL A 21 19.12 9.35 -13.82
N ASP A 22 19.58 8.12 -13.98
CA ASP A 22 20.33 7.40 -12.97
C ASP A 22 21.48 6.61 -13.60
N ASN A 23 22.36 6.04 -12.78
CA ASN A 23 23.43 5.11 -13.17
C ASN A 23 24.42 5.64 -14.19
N PHE A 24 24.94 6.86 -13.97
CA PHE A 24 26.10 7.31 -14.72
C PHE A 24 27.28 6.37 -14.46
N SER A 25 27.86 5.84 -15.54
CA SER A 25 29.11 5.10 -15.44
C SER A 25 30.18 5.75 -16.31
N LEU A 26 31.42 5.71 -15.85
CA LEU A 26 32.59 6.16 -16.59
C LEU A 26 33.66 5.08 -16.52
N GLN A 27 34.07 4.58 -17.67
CA GLN A 27 35.13 3.58 -17.76
C GLN A 27 36.36 4.17 -18.40
N PHE A 28 37.51 3.94 -17.80
CA PHE A 28 38.80 4.27 -18.43
C PHE A 28 39.23 3.13 -19.33
N LEU A 29 39.21 3.31 -20.63
CA LEU A 29 39.55 2.29 -21.64
C LEU A 29 41.06 2.21 -21.92
N GLY A 30 41.88 2.88 -21.15
CA GLY A 30 43.33 2.92 -21.32
C GLY A 30 43.82 4.11 -22.14
N LYS A 31 45.15 4.19 -22.36
CA LYS A 31 45.73 5.14 -23.27
C LYS A 31 45.65 4.61 -24.70
N GLU A 32 45.56 5.49 -25.67
CA GLU A 32 45.59 5.14 -27.09
C GLU A 32 46.71 4.10 -27.37
N GLY A 33 46.33 2.90 -27.85
CA GLY A 33 47.23 1.76 -28.09
C GLY A 33 47.42 0.79 -26.91
N ALA A 34 46.81 0.99 -25.74
CA ALA A 34 46.96 0.10 -24.57
C ALA A 34 45.89 -1.00 -24.47
N SER A 35 44.65 -0.74 -24.93
CA SER A 35 43.62 -1.76 -25.12
C SER A 35 42.69 -1.35 -26.26
N THR A 36 42.24 -2.32 -27.02
CA THR A 36 41.28 -2.06 -28.11
C THR A 36 39.85 -2.20 -27.55
N LEU A 37 38.85 -1.63 -28.24
CA LEU A 37 37.45 -1.86 -27.92
C LEU A 37 37.08 -3.36 -27.94
N GLN A 38 37.77 -4.13 -28.75
CA GLN A 38 37.67 -5.60 -28.75
C GLN A 38 38.06 -6.20 -27.39
N ASP A 39 39.13 -5.72 -26.77
CA ASP A 39 39.58 -6.22 -25.46
C ASP A 39 38.61 -5.79 -24.34
N VAL A 40 38.07 -4.57 -24.46
CA VAL A 40 37.01 -4.06 -23.57
C VAL A 40 35.75 -4.93 -23.69
N LEU A 41 35.31 -5.27 -24.89
CA LEU A 41 34.17 -6.15 -25.12
C LEU A 41 34.40 -7.53 -24.50
N LYS A 42 35.56 -8.14 -24.69
CA LYS A 42 35.92 -9.45 -24.09
C LYS A 42 35.87 -9.39 -22.56
N GLN A 43 36.34 -8.29 -21.97
CA GLN A 43 36.27 -8.10 -20.52
C GLN A 43 34.82 -7.97 -20.02
N ASN A 44 33.98 -7.18 -20.73
CA ASN A 44 32.56 -7.06 -20.40
C ASN A 44 31.81 -8.40 -20.53
N ILE A 45 32.11 -9.19 -21.54
CA ILE A 45 31.57 -10.57 -21.67
C ILE A 45 31.94 -11.40 -20.44
N SER A 46 33.23 -11.41 -20.07
CA SER A 46 33.72 -12.19 -18.92
C SER A 46 33.03 -11.75 -17.62
N ASN A 47 32.87 -10.44 -17.42
CA ASN A 47 32.17 -9.88 -16.25
C ASN A 47 30.68 -10.27 -16.24
N ALA A 48 29.99 -10.21 -17.39
CA ALA A 48 28.59 -10.59 -17.51
C ALA A 48 28.38 -12.09 -17.24
N GLU A 49 29.24 -12.94 -17.78
CA GLU A 49 29.19 -14.40 -17.52
C GLU A 49 29.45 -14.71 -16.03
N ALA A 50 30.45 -14.05 -15.42
CA ALA A 50 30.73 -14.22 -14.01
C ALA A 50 29.55 -13.81 -13.13
N LYS A 51 28.92 -12.66 -13.44
CA LYS A 51 27.75 -12.17 -12.70
C LYS A 51 26.53 -13.07 -12.88
N TYR A 52 26.31 -13.55 -14.09
CA TYR A 52 25.24 -14.52 -14.35
C TYR A 52 25.46 -15.85 -13.58
N ALA A 53 26.70 -16.33 -13.57
CA ALA A 53 27.05 -17.52 -12.79
C ALA A 53 26.83 -17.30 -11.27
N GLU A 54 27.11 -16.10 -10.76
CA GLU A 54 26.79 -15.72 -9.37
C GLU A 54 25.29 -15.80 -9.09
N TYR A 55 24.43 -15.25 -9.96
CA TYR A 55 22.98 -15.35 -9.83
C TYR A 55 22.49 -16.80 -9.83
N MET A 56 23.02 -17.62 -10.73
CA MET A 56 22.68 -19.05 -10.79
C MET A 56 23.13 -19.82 -9.54
N ALA A 57 24.31 -19.51 -9.01
CA ALA A 57 24.83 -20.11 -7.78
C ALA A 57 24.02 -19.69 -6.53
N ALA A 58 23.49 -18.48 -6.53
CA ALA A 58 22.61 -17.96 -5.48
C ALA A 58 21.17 -18.47 -5.60
N ASN A 59 20.84 -19.25 -6.64
CA ASN A 59 19.47 -19.68 -6.99
C ASN A 59 18.50 -18.50 -7.15
N GLU A 60 18.98 -17.38 -7.68
CA GLU A 60 18.10 -16.24 -7.96
C GLU A 60 17.07 -16.59 -9.03
N THR A 61 15.86 -16.06 -8.85
CA THR A 61 14.77 -16.26 -9.82
C THR A 61 14.61 -15.03 -10.70
N PHE A 62 14.42 -15.26 -11.97
CA PHE A 62 14.14 -14.23 -12.98
C PHE A 62 13.30 -14.81 -14.11
N SER A 63 12.73 -13.96 -14.95
CA SER A 63 11.83 -14.39 -16.02
C SER A 63 12.56 -15.23 -17.10
N LYS A 64 11.84 -16.18 -17.68
CA LYS A 64 12.35 -16.92 -18.87
C LYS A 64 12.69 -15.97 -20.01
N ALA A 65 11.88 -14.91 -20.19
CA ALA A 65 12.12 -13.89 -21.21
C ALA A 65 13.40 -13.11 -20.94
N GLY A 66 13.68 -12.74 -19.68
CA GLY A 66 14.92 -12.06 -19.26
C GLY A 66 16.13 -12.95 -19.50
N GLN A 67 16.06 -14.21 -19.12
CA GLN A 67 17.10 -15.20 -19.37
C GLN A 67 17.41 -15.35 -20.87
N GLN A 68 16.38 -15.55 -21.67
CA GLN A 68 16.51 -15.75 -23.11
C GLN A 68 17.19 -14.55 -23.80
N LYS A 69 16.74 -13.34 -23.44
CA LYS A 69 17.35 -12.10 -23.95
C LYS A 69 18.81 -11.93 -23.52
N TYR A 70 19.16 -12.35 -22.31
CA TYR A 70 20.55 -12.37 -21.85
C TYR A 70 21.40 -13.33 -22.70
N GLU A 71 20.94 -14.58 -22.88
CA GLU A 71 21.63 -15.59 -23.65
C GLU A 71 21.84 -15.16 -25.12
N GLU A 72 20.84 -14.56 -25.73
CA GLU A 72 20.92 -13.96 -27.07
C GLU A 72 21.95 -12.81 -27.12
N THR A 73 21.94 -11.91 -26.14
CA THR A 73 22.87 -10.77 -26.09
C THR A 73 24.30 -11.23 -25.89
N ILE A 74 24.57 -12.20 -25.00
CA ILE A 74 25.90 -12.78 -24.79
C ILE A 74 26.41 -13.48 -26.06
N LYS A 75 25.54 -14.18 -26.77
CA LYS A 75 25.89 -14.83 -28.03
C LYS A 75 26.36 -13.79 -29.07
N VAL A 76 25.59 -12.73 -29.27
CA VAL A 76 25.95 -11.64 -30.20
C VAL A 76 27.26 -10.97 -29.78
N ALA A 77 27.46 -10.73 -28.49
CA ALA A 77 28.69 -10.12 -27.98
C ALA A 77 29.92 -10.99 -28.23
N LYS A 78 29.81 -12.33 -28.06
CA LYS A 78 30.88 -13.29 -28.32
C LYS A 78 31.23 -13.36 -29.81
N GLU A 79 30.24 -13.38 -30.68
CA GLU A 79 30.42 -13.33 -32.13
C GLU A 79 31.16 -12.06 -32.54
N ALA A 80 30.74 -10.90 -32.00
CA ALA A 80 31.40 -9.62 -32.25
C ALA A 80 32.83 -9.57 -31.70
N ALA A 81 33.08 -10.11 -30.51
CA ALA A 81 34.42 -10.18 -29.92
C ALA A 81 35.42 -11.03 -30.76
N SER A 82 34.90 -11.89 -31.63
CA SER A 82 35.70 -12.73 -32.54
C SER A 82 35.85 -12.10 -33.92
N ASN A 83 35.14 -11.03 -34.23
CA ASN A 83 35.15 -10.34 -35.53
C ASN A 83 36.03 -9.10 -35.51
N SER A 84 37.24 -9.18 -36.06
CA SER A 84 38.18 -8.03 -36.11
C SER A 84 37.84 -6.99 -37.16
N GLN A 85 36.78 -7.13 -37.92
CA GLN A 85 36.36 -6.20 -38.97
C GLN A 85 35.27 -5.22 -38.55
N LEU A 86 34.79 -5.31 -37.29
CA LEU A 86 33.79 -4.43 -36.76
C LEU A 86 34.43 -3.03 -36.44
N ASP A 87 33.70 -1.98 -36.74
CA ASP A 87 34.08 -0.65 -36.38
C ASP A 87 33.83 -0.36 -34.89
N ASP A 88 34.41 0.72 -34.40
CA ASP A 88 34.35 1.13 -33.01
C ASP A 88 32.92 1.47 -32.55
N GLU A 89 32.11 2.05 -33.46
CA GLU A 89 30.71 2.41 -33.17
C GLU A 89 29.88 1.14 -32.87
N THR A 90 29.97 0.13 -33.75
CA THR A 90 29.31 -1.16 -33.57
C THR A 90 29.76 -1.87 -32.27
N LEU A 91 31.05 -1.84 -31.97
CA LEU A 91 31.56 -2.44 -30.72
C LEU A 91 31.04 -1.75 -29.49
N MET A 92 30.94 -0.42 -29.48
CA MET A 92 30.37 0.37 -28.38
C MET A 92 28.88 0.10 -28.18
N GLU A 93 28.11 -0.04 -29.28
CA GLU A 93 26.68 -0.41 -29.19
C GLU A 93 26.51 -1.79 -28.54
N ILE A 94 27.33 -2.77 -28.90
CA ILE A 94 27.27 -4.13 -28.33
C ILE A 94 27.66 -4.11 -26.84
N ILE A 95 28.72 -3.38 -26.47
CA ILE A 95 29.13 -3.22 -25.07
C ILE A 95 27.98 -2.60 -24.25
N THR A 96 27.38 -1.53 -24.76
CA THR A 96 26.25 -0.85 -24.12
C THR A 96 25.04 -1.78 -23.98
N SER A 97 24.71 -2.50 -25.06
CA SER A 97 23.61 -3.48 -25.04
C SER A 97 23.81 -4.57 -24.00
N LEU A 98 25.04 -5.12 -23.89
CA LEU A 98 25.38 -6.12 -22.90
C LEU A 98 25.20 -5.58 -21.47
N GLN A 99 25.64 -4.36 -21.21
CA GLN A 99 25.49 -3.73 -19.89
C GLN A 99 24.04 -3.48 -19.53
N LEU A 100 23.26 -2.89 -20.43
CA LEU A 100 21.82 -2.70 -20.23
C LEU A 100 21.08 -4.02 -20.00
N ARG A 101 21.53 -5.12 -20.60
CA ARG A 101 20.95 -6.42 -20.41
C ARG A 101 21.23 -6.98 -19.02
N MET A 102 22.43 -6.77 -18.50
CA MET A 102 22.80 -7.19 -17.15
C MET A 102 22.02 -6.39 -16.09
N ASP A 103 21.87 -5.08 -16.28
CA ASP A 103 21.07 -4.22 -15.40
C ASP A 103 19.59 -4.66 -15.43
N SER A 104 19.05 -4.97 -16.62
CA SER A 104 17.68 -5.48 -16.76
C SER A 104 17.48 -6.81 -16.05
N LEU A 105 18.46 -7.70 -16.08
CA LEU A 105 18.38 -9.00 -15.39
C LEU A 105 18.41 -8.82 -13.86
N ALA A 106 19.20 -7.86 -13.35
CA ALA A 106 19.22 -7.53 -11.94
C ALA A 106 17.85 -6.99 -11.46
N LEU A 107 17.23 -6.09 -12.23
CA LEU A 107 15.87 -5.59 -11.95
C LEU A 107 14.81 -6.71 -12.02
N ASP A 108 14.95 -7.64 -12.93
CA ASP A 108 14.06 -8.79 -13.05
C ASP A 108 14.12 -9.67 -11.78
N ILE A 109 15.33 -9.92 -11.26
CA ILE A 109 15.53 -10.63 -9.98
C ILE A 109 14.83 -9.94 -8.84
N GLU A 110 14.99 -8.63 -8.70
CA GLU A 110 14.34 -7.86 -7.63
C GLU A 110 12.81 -7.85 -7.77
N ALA A 111 12.29 -7.82 -9.00
CA ALA A 111 10.86 -7.94 -9.25
C ALA A 111 10.31 -9.33 -8.82
N TYR A 112 11.06 -10.41 -9.06
CA TYR A 112 10.66 -11.75 -8.62
C TYR A 112 10.71 -11.92 -7.10
N LYS A 113 11.69 -11.31 -6.42
CA LYS A 113 11.71 -11.25 -4.95
C LYS A 113 10.49 -10.51 -4.40
N THR A 114 10.15 -9.39 -5.04
CA THR A 114 8.97 -8.60 -4.66
C THR A 114 7.68 -9.37 -4.92
N LEU A 115 7.57 -10.05 -6.07
CA LEU A 115 6.42 -10.90 -6.39
C LEU A 115 6.22 -11.97 -5.31
N GLN A 116 7.28 -12.69 -4.94
CA GLN A 116 7.20 -13.72 -3.90
C GLN A 116 6.73 -13.13 -2.57
N ALA A 117 7.39 -12.06 -2.10
CA ALA A 117 7.05 -11.44 -0.82
C ALA A 117 5.61 -10.90 -0.80
N LYS A 118 5.16 -10.29 -1.90
CA LYS A 118 3.78 -9.79 -2.03
C LYS A 118 2.75 -10.91 -2.09
N THR A 119 3.05 -12.00 -2.78
CA THR A 119 2.15 -13.14 -2.82
C THR A 119 1.96 -13.75 -1.43
N GLU A 120 3.05 -13.98 -0.69
CA GLU A 120 3.02 -14.47 0.69
C GLU A 120 2.24 -13.52 1.64
N GLU A 121 2.42 -12.18 1.48
CA GLU A 121 1.67 -11.17 2.23
C GLU A 121 0.16 -11.24 1.93
N LEU A 122 -0.22 -11.38 0.66
CA LEU A 122 -1.62 -11.46 0.23
C LEU A 122 -2.29 -12.76 0.67
N GLU A 123 -1.60 -13.91 0.58
CA GLU A 123 -2.09 -15.20 1.09
C GLU A 123 -2.32 -15.14 2.60
N THR A 124 -1.33 -14.65 3.36
CA THR A 124 -1.46 -14.51 4.81
C THR A 124 -2.64 -13.61 5.19
N ALA A 125 -2.77 -12.46 4.51
CA ALA A 125 -3.88 -11.55 4.77
C ALA A 125 -5.26 -12.16 4.41
N TYR A 126 -5.31 -13.00 3.39
CA TYR A 126 -6.53 -13.73 3.03
C TYR A 126 -6.86 -14.80 4.06
N ASP A 127 -5.90 -15.60 4.49
CA ASP A 127 -6.08 -16.66 5.47
C ASP A 127 -6.54 -16.12 6.85
N GLU A 128 -6.08 -14.94 7.22
CA GLU A 128 -6.48 -14.25 8.46
C GLU A 128 -7.81 -13.49 8.30
N SER A 129 -8.36 -13.42 7.12
CA SER A 129 -9.60 -12.70 6.83
C SER A 129 -10.84 -13.55 7.12
N PRO A 130 -12.00 -12.92 7.39
CA PRO A 130 -13.27 -13.65 7.53
C PRO A 130 -13.71 -14.37 6.24
N TYR A 131 -13.05 -14.12 5.14
CA TYR A 131 -13.36 -14.71 3.84
C TYR A 131 -12.74 -16.10 3.65
N ALA A 132 -11.70 -16.45 4.39
CA ALA A 132 -11.04 -17.76 4.29
C ALA A 132 -12.00 -18.93 4.59
N GLU A 133 -12.95 -18.72 5.53
CA GLU A 133 -13.94 -19.76 5.89
C GLU A 133 -15.04 -19.95 4.83
N VAL A 134 -15.38 -18.90 4.08
CA VAL A 134 -16.47 -18.94 3.09
C VAL A 134 -15.96 -19.16 1.67
N GLY A 135 -14.69 -18.89 1.42
CA GLY A 135 -14.06 -18.95 0.11
C GLY A 135 -14.44 -17.79 -0.81
N LEU A 136 -13.46 -17.25 -1.51
CA LEU A 136 -13.65 -16.27 -2.58
C LEU A 136 -12.94 -16.75 -3.86
N PRO A 137 -13.56 -17.62 -4.66
CA PRO A 137 -12.89 -18.28 -5.78
C PRO A 137 -12.16 -17.32 -6.74
N ILE A 138 -12.74 -16.15 -7.02
CA ILE A 138 -12.12 -15.15 -7.91
C ILE A 138 -10.81 -14.60 -7.33
N TYR A 139 -10.71 -14.49 -6.01
CA TYR A 139 -9.50 -14.02 -5.35
C TYR A 139 -8.47 -15.12 -5.20
N GLU A 140 -8.91 -16.33 -4.89
CA GLU A 140 -8.07 -17.54 -4.82
C GLU A 140 -7.45 -17.84 -6.17
N ASP A 141 -8.21 -17.77 -7.27
CA ASP A 141 -7.69 -17.89 -8.64
C ASP A 141 -6.58 -16.86 -8.94
N TYR A 142 -6.70 -15.65 -8.39
CA TYR A 142 -5.66 -14.64 -8.57
C TYR A 142 -4.39 -14.94 -7.77
N LEU A 143 -4.50 -15.44 -6.55
CA LEU A 143 -3.33 -15.90 -5.78
C LEU A 143 -2.62 -17.05 -6.50
N ASP A 144 -3.38 -18.01 -7.01
CA ASP A 144 -2.84 -19.12 -7.82
C ASP A 144 -2.15 -18.60 -9.09
N GLU A 145 -2.71 -17.59 -9.78
CA GLU A 145 -2.07 -16.94 -10.94
C GLU A 145 -0.68 -16.37 -10.58
N LEU A 146 -0.56 -15.69 -9.42
CA LEU A 146 0.72 -15.15 -8.96
C LEU A 146 1.74 -16.26 -8.66
N LEU A 147 1.34 -17.29 -7.93
CA LEU A 147 2.16 -18.47 -7.61
C LEU A 147 2.63 -19.19 -8.88
N ASP A 148 1.71 -19.43 -9.80
CA ASP A 148 2.00 -20.06 -11.09
C ASP A 148 2.96 -19.22 -11.92
N SER A 149 2.76 -17.91 -12.00
CA SER A 149 3.63 -17.02 -12.75
C SER A 149 5.06 -16.97 -12.17
N TYR A 150 5.18 -17.04 -10.85
CA TYR A 150 6.47 -17.18 -10.18
C TYR A 150 7.13 -18.52 -10.49
N SER A 151 6.42 -19.64 -10.29
CA SER A 151 6.94 -21.00 -10.45
C SER A 151 7.33 -21.29 -11.90
N GLN A 152 6.53 -20.81 -12.84
CA GLN A 152 6.76 -20.96 -14.27
C GLN A 152 7.71 -19.92 -14.85
N LYS A 153 8.14 -18.93 -14.06
CA LYS A 153 9.02 -17.80 -14.47
C LYS A 153 8.44 -17.01 -15.66
N THR A 154 7.12 -16.78 -15.63
CA THR A 154 6.39 -16.09 -16.69
C THR A 154 5.91 -14.70 -16.29
N PHE A 155 6.10 -14.30 -15.03
CA PHE A 155 5.74 -12.98 -14.55
C PHE A 155 6.47 -11.87 -15.31
N ASN A 156 5.72 -10.82 -15.66
CA ASN A 156 6.30 -9.64 -16.28
C ASN A 156 6.84 -8.69 -15.20
N PRO A 157 8.16 -8.48 -15.10
CA PRO A 157 8.76 -7.62 -14.06
C PRO A 157 8.22 -6.19 -14.02
N ASN A 158 7.75 -5.66 -15.14
CA ASN A 158 7.18 -4.31 -15.21
C ASN A 158 5.79 -4.19 -14.54
N GLU A 159 5.19 -5.29 -14.13
CA GLU A 159 3.87 -5.32 -13.49
C GLU A 159 3.96 -5.45 -11.96
N VAL A 160 5.16 -5.49 -11.40
CA VAL A 160 5.36 -5.70 -9.96
C VAL A 160 4.62 -4.68 -9.08
N ASP A 161 4.61 -3.41 -9.48
CA ASP A 161 3.90 -2.34 -8.76
C ASP A 161 2.38 -2.43 -8.89
N SER A 162 1.87 -3.22 -9.83
CA SER A 162 0.44 -3.41 -10.05
C SER A 162 -0.17 -4.55 -9.23
N ILE A 163 0.65 -5.39 -8.57
CA ILE A 163 0.19 -6.56 -7.81
C ILE A 163 -0.84 -6.14 -6.76
N GLN A 164 -0.48 -5.22 -5.86
CA GLN A 164 -1.37 -4.79 -4.79
C GLN A 164 -2.64 -4.08 -5.30
N PRO A 165 -2.56 -3.08 -6.20
CA PRO A 165 -3.77 -2.46 -6.77
C PRO A 165 -4.69 -3.45 -7.49
N ARG A 166 -4.13 -4.49 -8.11
CA ARG A 166 -4.90 -5.54 -8.77
C ARG A 166 -5.57 -6.45 -7.73
N ALA A 167 -4.84 -6.86 -6.70
CA ALA A 167 -5.37 -7.64 -5.58
C ALA A 167 -6.56 -6.94 -4.92
N ASP A 168 -6.41 -5.65 -4.57
CA ASP A 168 -7.46 -4.86 -3.94
C ASP A 168 -8.73 -4.77 -4.82
N ARG A 169 -8.57 -4.62 -6.12
CA ARG A 169 -9.70 -4.58 -7.06
C ARG A 169 -10.39 -5.93 -7.17
N ILE A 170 -9.62 -7.01 -7.26
CA ILE A 170 -10.15 -8.38 -7.38
C ILE A 170 -10.85 -8.77 -6.08
N MET A 171 -10.28 -8.45 -4.92
CA MET A 171 -10.89 -8.67 -3.62
C MET A 171 -12.28 -8.01 -3.55
N ARG A 172 -12.37 -6.73 -3.91
CA ARG A 172 -13.66 -6.03 -3.95
C ARG A 172 -14.67 -6.71 -4.87
N SER A 173 -14.25 -7.12 -6.06
CA SER A 173 -15.12 -7.83 -7.00
C SER A 173 -15.59 -9.18 -6.46
N ALA A 174 -14.68 -9.94 -5.84
CA ALA A 174 -14.99 -11.23 -5.24
C ALA A 174 -15.97 -11.09 -4.05
N VAL A 175 -15.77 -10.06 -3.22
CA VAL A 175 -16.70 -9.76 -2.12
C VAL A 175 -18.07 -9.38 -2.66
N VAL A 176 -18.16 -8.47 -3.64
CA VAL A 176 -19.45 -8.11 -4.28
C VAL A 176 -20.14 -9.35 -4.81
N GLU A 177 -19.43 -10.25 -5.47
CA GLU A 177 -20.00 -11.48 -5.99
C GLU A 177 -20.52 -12.40 -4.87
N SER A 178 -19.79 -12.49 -3.77
CA SER A 178 -20.21 -13.27 -2.60
C SER A 178 -21.50 -12.74 -1.95
N LEU A 179 -21.73 -11.41 -2.01
CA LEU A 179 -22.93 -10.77 -1.48
C LEU A 179 -24.20 -11.12 -2.28
N LYS A 180 -24.08 -11.55 -3.53
CA LYS A 180 -25.20 -11.99 -4.36
C LYS A 180 -25.74 -13.36 -3.97
N SER A 181 -25.06 -14.07 -3.06
CA SER A 181 -25.51 -15.36 -2.57
C SER A 181 -26.75 -15.19 -1.67
N PRO A 182 -27.85 -15.92 -1.92
CA PRO A 182 -29.09 -15.76 -1.16
C PRO A 182 -29.03 -16.26 0.29
N ASP A 183 -27.95 -16.91 0.68
CA ASP A 183 -27.87 -17.61 1.96
C ASP A 183 -27.06 -16.84 3.01
N GLY A 184 -27.74 -16.31 4.02
CA GLY A 184 -27.18 -15.84 5.27
C GLY A 184 -26.49 -14.45 5.23
N ILE A 185 -25.88 -14.09 6.35
CA ILE A 185 -25.13 -12.85 6.54
C ILE A 185 -23.74 -13.01 5.90
N ARG A 186 -23.29 -12.03 5.15
CA ARG A 186 -21.96 -11.98 4.53
C ARG A 186 -21.19 -10.79 5.05
N ASP A 187 -19.89 -10.97 5.25
CA ASP A 187 -19.00 -9.87 5.54
C ASP A 187 -18.74 -9.05 4.25
N ALA A 188 -18.95 -7.76 4.34
CA ALA A 188 -18.71 -6.80 3.25
C ALA A 188 -17.55 -5.85 3.55
N THR A 189 -16.80 -6.13 4.62
CA THR A 189 -15.71 -5.28 5.10
C THR A 189 -14.62 -5.07 4.05
N GLY A 190 -14.33 -6.07 3.22
CA GLY A 190 -13.35 -6.01 2.13
C GLY A 190 -13.71 -5.04 0.99
N LEU A 191 -14.90 -4.45 1.00
CA LEU A 191 -15.24 -3.36 0.08
C LEU A 191 -14.58 -2.04 0.44
N PHE A 192 -14.24 -1.85 1.71
CA PHE A 192 -13.51 -0.67 2.14
C PHE A 192 -12.01 -0.79 1.86
N THR A 193 -11.40 0.32 1.54
CA THR A 193 -9.94 0.45 1.45
C THR A 193 -9.40 1.05 2.73
N ASN A 194 -8.33 0.47 3.28
CA ASN A 194 -7.61 1.02 4.44
C ASN A 194 -8.53 1.36 5.63
N MET A 195 -9.40 0.42 6.01
CA MET A 195 -10.40 0.60 7.07
C MET A 195 -9.80 0.90 8.44
N SER A 196 -8.65 0.35 8.72
CA SER A 196 -7.93 0.54 9.99
C SER A 196 -7.03 1.77 10.00
N PHE A 197 -7.03 2.57 8.93
CA PHE A 197 -6.17 3.75 8.76
C PHE A 197 -4.67 3.47 8.96
N THR A 198 -4.22 2.25 8.75
CA THR A 198 -2.80 1.86 8.86
C THR A 198 -1.92 2.60 7.86
N ASN A 199 -2.48 3.01 6.73
CA ASN A 199 -1.84 3.86 5.72
C ASN A 199 -2.44 5.28 5.70
N GLY A 200 -2.53 5.89 6.87
CA GLY A 200 -3.11 7.22 7.01
C GLY A 200 -4.54 7.28 6.47
N THR A 201 -4.84 8.29 5.67
CA THR A 201 -6.15 8.45 5.00
C THR A 201 -6.14 7.99 3.54
N SER A 202 -5.20 7.15 3.14
CA SER A 202 -5.15 6.62 1.78
C SER A 202 -6.44 5.87 1.43
N GLY A 203 -7.01 6.15 0.27
CA GLY A 203 -8.30 5.57 -0.16
C GLY A 203 -9.54 6.25 0.44
N TRP A 204 -9.38 7.24 1.31
CA TRP A 204 -10.49 8.01 1.89
C TRP A 204 -10.53 9.43 1.34
N THR A 205 -11.70 9.87 0.96
CA THR A 205 -11.96 11.26 0.57
C THR A 205 -12.19 12.12 1.79
N LYS A 206 -11.63 13.31 1.79
CA LYS A 206 -11.79 14.30 2.87
C LYS A 206 -12.43 15.57 2.33
N SER A 207 -13.42 16.10 3.03
CA SER A 207 -14.03 17.36 2.70
C SER A 207 -14.23 18.24 3.94
N GLY A 208 -14.47 19.53 3.74
CA GLY A 208 -14.68 20.49 4.82
C GLY A 208 -13.41 21.18 5.33
N SER A 209 -13.55 22.00 6.37
CA SER A 209 -12.49 22.88 6.89
C SER A 209 -11.65 22.27 8.02
N GLY A 210 -11.96 21.06 8.46
CA GLY A 210 -11.23 20.38 9.53
C GLY A 210 -9.81 19.99 9.15
N GLN A 211 -8.95 19.92 10.16
CA GLN A 211 -7.61 19.35 10.01
C GLN A 211 -7.69 17.85 10.27
N PHE A 212 -7.37 17.07 9.26
CA PHE A 212 -7.34 15.62 9.36
C PHE A 212 -5.92 15.15 9.62
N SER A 213 -5.74 14.34 10.65
CA SER A 213 -4.47 13.67 10.94
C SER A 213 -4.70 12.19 11.22
N SER A 214 -3.77 11.34 10.79
CA SER A 214 -3.74 9.97 11.25
C SER A 214 -2.80 9.87 12.45
N LYS A 215 -3.28 9.28 13.54
CA LYS A 215 -2.49 9.04 14.76
C LYS A 215 -2.16 7.55 14.86
N SER A 216 -0.91 7.28 15.18
CA SER A 216 -0.43 5.90 15.39
C SER A 216 -0.73 4.94 14.24
N ASN A 217 -0.94 5.47 13.02
CA ASN A 217 -1.30 4.73 11.81
C ASN A 217 -2.54 3.80 11.97
N ARG A 218 -3.47 4.16 12.85
CA ARG A 218 -4.68 3.35 13.10
C ARG A 218 -5.95 4.15 13.36
N ILE A 219 -5.84 5.46 13.49
CA ILE A 219 -6.96 6.33 13.83
C ILE A 219 -6.92 7.55 12.93
N VAL A 220 -8.06 7.92 12.36
CA VAL A 220 -8.23 9.23 11.76
C VAL A 220 -8.82 10.18 12.79
N GLU A 221 -8.22 11.33 12.90
CA GLU A 221 -8.60 12.38 13.86
C GLU A 221 -8.92 13.66 13.12
N VAL A 222 -9.99 14.30 13.51
CA VAL A 222 -10.40 15.59 12.93
C VAL A 222 -10.30 16.67 14.01
N TRP A 223 -9.53 17.71 13.73
CA TRP A 223 -9.32 18.85 14.61
C TRP A 223 -9.89 20.13 14.02
N ASN A 224 -10.29 21.07 14.89
CA ASN A 224 -10.70 22.41 14.48
C ASN A 224 -11.78 22.42 13.38
N ALA A 225 -12.72 21.50 13.44
CA ALA A 225 -13.93 21.59 12.64
C ALA A 225 -14.74 22.79 13.14
N LYS A 226 -14.51 23.95 12.54
CA LYS A 226 -15.25 25.17 12.86
C LYS A 226 -16.41 25.33 11.91
N GLU A 227 -17.62 25.40 12.43
CA GLU A 227 -18.83 25.91 11.76
C GLU A 227 -19.14 25.32 10.35
N SER A 228 -18.35 24.36 9.88
CA SER A 228 -18.57 23.70 8.59
C SER A 228 -18.40 22.20 8.74
N ASP A 229 -19.23 21.48 8.04
CA ASP A 229 -19.19 20.04 8.01
C ASP A 229 -17.83 19.54 7.52
N CYS A 230 -17.29 18.57 8.23
CA CYS A 230 -16.07 17.86 7.85
C CYS A 230 -16.41 16.39 7.67
N GLU A 231 -15.99 15.82 6.57
CA GLU A 231 -16.28 14.45 6.25
C GLU A 231 -15.01 13.67 5.88
N VAL A 232 -14.97 12.42 6.29
CA VAL A 232 -14.03 11.40 5.79
C VAL A 232 -14.90 10.24 5.32
N TYR A 233 -14.88 9.97 4.04
CA TYR A 233 -15.78 8.98 3.45
C TYR A 233 -15.14 8.18 2.33
N GLN A 234 -15.76 7.04 2.02
CA GLN A 234 -15.54 6.27 0.80
C GLN A 234 -16.85 6.08 0.07
N GLU A 235 -16.82 6.10 -1.24
CA GLU A 235 -17.93 5.69 -2.09
C GLU A 235 -17.77 4.20 -2.41
N LEU A 236 -18.74 3.40 -1.99
CA LEU A 236 -18.81 1.98 -2.33
C LEU A 236 -19.75 1.82 -3.50
N THR A 237 -19.23 1.34 -4.63
CA THR A 237 -20.01 1.15 -5.86
C THR A 237 -20.26 -0.34 -6.12
N GLY A 238 -21.38 -0.63 -6.79
CA GLY A 238 -21.74 -2.00 -7.16
C GLY A 238 -22.27 -2.85 -6.01
N LEU A 239 -22.75 -2.22 -4.94
CA LEU A 239 -23.41 -2.93 -3.84
C LEU A 239 -24.69 -3.59 -4.38
N PRO A 240 -24.89 -4.91 -4.18
CA PRO A 240 -26.15 -5.55 -4.45
C PRO A 240 -27.30 -4.94 -3.64
N GLU A 241 -28.53 -5.04 -4.16
CA GLU A 241 -29.71 -4.68 -3.38
C GLU A 241 -29.79 -5.52 -2.09
N GLY A 242 -29.98 -4.85 -0.96
CA GLY A 242 -30.04 -5.55 0.33
C GLY A 242 -29.90 -4.63 1.54
N SER A 243 -30.04 -5.23 2.70
CA SER A 243 -29.89 -4.54 4.00
C SER A 243 -28.48 -4.74 4.52
N TYR A 244 -27.84 -3.66 4.90
CA TYR A 244 -26.46 -3.66 5.38
C TYR A 244 -26.40 -3.13 6.81
N LYS A 245 -25.50 -3.72 7.59
CA LYS A 245 -25.11 -3.20 8.89
C LYS A 245 -23.69 -2.62 8.80
N ILE A 246 -23.53 -1.37 9.19
CA ILE A 246 -22.20 -0.76 9.32
C ILE A 246 -21.92 -0.45 10.79
N THR A 247 -20.68 -0.71 11.21
CA THR A 247 -20.22 -0.41 12.56
C THR A 247 -18.94 0.40 12.50
N MET A 248 -18.78 1.33 13.41
CA MET A 248 -17.60 2.15 13.54
C MET A 248 -17.26 2.33 15.02
N GLN A 249 -15.99 2.17 15.38
CA GLN A 249 -15.49 2.63 16.67
C GLN A 249 -15.00 4.07 16.55
N GLY A 250 -15.43 4.90 17.46
CA GLY A 250 -14.99 6.29 17.45
C GLY A 250 -15.43 7.01 18.71
N TYR A 251 -14.87 8.16 18.90
CA TYR A 251 -15.27 9.07 19.95
C TYR A 251 -15.14 10.50 19.47
N TYR A 252 -15.83 11.40 20.08
CA TYR A 252 -15.54 12.80 19.96
C TYR A 252 -15.33 13.40 21.37
N ASN A 253 -14.43 14.37 21.42
CA ASN A 253 -14.18 15.13 22.64
C ASN A 253 -14.62 16.58 22.36
N PRO A 254 -15.66 17.06 23.03
CA PRO A 254 -15.99 18.48 22.95
C PRO A 254 -14.86 19.21 23.66
N SER A 255 -13.95 19.81 22.90
CA SER A 255 -12.91 20.66 23.46
C SER A 255 -13.52 21.86 24.07
N ILE A 256 -13.82 21.80 25.35
CA ILE A 256 -14.04 23.00 26.17
C ILE A 256 -12.66 23.60 26.40
N ALA A 257 -12.53 24.87 26.05
CA ALA A 257 -11.24 25.55 25.89
C ALA A 257 -10.52 25.88 27.20
N ASN A 258 -10.66 25.08 28.26
CA ASN A 258 -9.89 25.30 29.46
C ASN A 258 -9.02 24.09 29.83
N SER A 259 -7.81 24.41 30.10
CA SER A 259 -6.67 23.53 30.27
C SER A 259 -6.71 22.63 31.52
N ASN A 260 -7.77 22.65 32.32
CA ASN A 260 -7.75 22.07 33.66
C ASN A 260 -8.78 20.96 33.88
N GLY A 261 -9.65 20.68 32.92
CA GLY A 261 -10.80 19.98 33.37
C GLY A 261 -11.23 18.83 32.50
N TRP A 262 -10.55 17.68 32.65
CA TRP A 262 -11.18 16.43 32.29
C TRP A 262 -12.60 16.30 32.91
N GLU A 263 -12.87 16.91 34.09
CA GLU A 263 -14.18 16.99 34.75
C GLU A 263 -15.18 17.86 33.99
N GLU A 264 -14.74 18.94 33.37
CA GLU A 264 -15.60 19.84 32.60
C GLU A 264 -15.98 19.31 31.24
N ASN A 265 -15.26 18.24 30.77
CA ASN A 265 -15.58 17.52 29.56
C ASN A 265 -16.63 16.43 29.79
N TRP A 266 -17.03 16.17 31.00
CA TRP A 266 -18.11 15.24 31.29
C TRP A 266 -19.40 16.01 31.36
N GLY A 267 -20.21 15.96 30.33
CA GLY A 267 -21.54 16.52 30.36
C GLY A 267 -22.31 16.06 31.59
N ALA A 268 -23.35 16.80 31.97
CA ALA A 268 -24.25 16.34 32.98
C ALA A 268 -24.82 14.97 32.61
N GLU A 269 -25.06 14.12 33.59
CA GLU A 269 -25.66 12.80 33.39
C GLU A 269 -26.95 12.94 32.56
N GLY A 270 -26.98 12.28 31.40
CA GLY A 270 -28.08 12.42 30.44
C GLY A 270 -28.04 13.65 29.54
N ASP A 271 -26.98 14.45 29.62
CA ASP A 271 -26.79 15.58 28.69
C ASP A 271 -26.45 15.02 27.29
N THR A 272 -27.47 14.90 26.48
CA THR A 272 -27.36 14.73 25.05
C THR A 272 -27.15 16.08 24.37
N SER A 273 -26.21 16.90 24.90
CA SER A 273 -26.05 18.27 24.46
C SER A 273 -26.17 18.36 22.93
N ASN A 274 -26.83 19.43 22.49
CA ASN A 274 -27.07 19.66 21.06
C ASN A 274 -25.77 19.85 20.23
N ASP A 275 -24.62 19.75 20.88
CA ASP A 275 -23.30 20.02 20.34
C ASP A 275 -22.58 18.77 19.84
N ILE A 276 -23.26 17.61 19.78
CA ILE A 276 -22.69 16.42 19.16
C ILE A 276 -22.64 16.60 17.67
N LEU A 277 -21.43 16.64 17.21
CA LEU A 277 -21.06 17.03 15.88
C LEU A 277 -20.52 15.85 15.06
N ALA A 278 -20.32 14.67 15.68
CA ALA A 278 -19.79 13.49 14.99
C ALA A 278 -20.87 12.43 14.79
N SER A 279 -20.94 11.90 13.57
CA SER A 279 -21.91 10.86 13.21
C SER A 279 -21.28 9.86 12.25
N LEU A 280 -21.71 8.61 12.36
CA LEU A 280 -21.57 7.64 11.30
C LEU A 280 -22.71 7.87 10.31
N VAL A 281 -22.38 7.99 9.04
CA VAL A 281 -23.34 8.32 7.97
C VAL A 281 -23.26 7.25 6.88
N ALA A 282 -24.42 6.82 6.37
CA ALA A 282 -24.52 6.02 5.16
C ALA A 282 -25.71 6.55 4.33
N ASN A 283 -25.43 7.15 3.19
CA ASN A 283 -26.43 7.86 2.38
C ASN A 283 -27.22 8.89 3.21
N SER A 284 -28.53 8.70 3.33
CA SER A 284 -29.42 9.54 4.14
C SER A 284 -29.54 9.11 5.61
N ALA A 285 -29.01 7.94 5.96
CA ALA A 285 -29.04 7.43 7.33
C ALA A 285 -27.88 7.99 8.14
N SER A 286 -28.11 8.29 9.42
CA SER A 286 -27.10 8.84 10.32
C SER A 286 -27.32 8.35 11.75
N VAL A 287 -26.23 7.97 12.40
CA VAL A 287 -26.20 7.62 13.83
C VAL A 287 -25.12 8.43 14.52
N ARG A 288 -25.49 9.13 15.58
CA ARG A 288 -24.55 9.94 16.34
C ARG A 288 -23.55 9.10 17.11
N LEU A 289 -22.29 9.48 17.07
CA LEU A 289 -21.28 9.00 18.01
C LEU A 289 -21.65 9.49 19.41
N GLN A 290 -21.55 8.58 20.37
CA GLN A 290 -21.75 8.97 21.76
C GLN A 290 -20.54 9.75 22.27
N HIS A 291 -20.79 10.66 23.18
CA HIS A 291 -19.78 11.36 23.96
C HIS A 291 -18.95 10.35 24.76
N ILE A 292 -17.63 10.52 24.81
CA ILE A 292 -16.78 9.56 25.50
C ILE A 292 -17.12 9.40 26.94
N MET A 293 -17.68 10.35 27.60
CA MET A 293 -17.97 10.17 29.01
C MET A 293 -19.05 11.08 29.51
N ASN A 294 -20.15 10.48 29.89
CA ASN A 294 -21.15 11.13 30.69
C ASN A 294 -20.79 11.06 32.17
N ARG A 295 -20.03 10.08 32.61
CA ARG A 295 -19.60 9.89 34.01
C ARG A 295 -18.47 8.85 34.11
N PRO A 296 -17.69 8.89 35.21
CA PRO A 296 -16.82 7.76 35.55
C PRO A 296 -17.63 6.49 35.84
N LEU A 297 -17.07 5.37 35.40
CA LEU A 297 -17.69 4.05 35.55
C LEU A 297 -17.10 3.31 36.74
N GLU A 298 -17.91 2.53 37.42
CA GLU A 298 -17.42 1.47 38.30
C GLU A 298 -16.91 0.31 37.48
N GLU A 299 -15.96 -0.45 38.01
CA GLU A 299 -15.39 -1.60 37.31
C GLU A 299 -16.47 -2.61 36.87
N SER A 300 -17.52 -2.76 37.64
CA SER A 300 -18.65 -3.63 37.33
C SER A 300 -19.52 -3.20 36.15
N GLU A 301 -19.34 -1.95 35.69
CA GLU A 301 -20.08 -1.37 34.56
C GLU A 301 -19.28 -1.49 33.23
N MET A 302 -18.04 -1.95 33.32
CA MET A 302 -17.19 -2.13 32.14
C MET A 302 -17.66 -3.33 31.30
N LEU A 303 -17.64 -3.15 29.98
CA LEU A 303 -17.91 -4.20 29.00
C LEU A 303 -16.59 -4.78 28.47
N GLY A 304 -15.84 -5.44 29.36
CA GLY A 304 -14.51 -5.96 29.04
C GLY A 304 -13.38 -5.06 29.59
N THR A 305 -12.17 -5.29 29.16
CA THR A 305 -10.96 -4.56 29.62
C THR A 305 -10.47 -3.49 28.65
N ASP A 306 -10.78 -3.67 27.38
CA ASP A 306 -10.33 -2.76 26.32
C ASP A 306 -11.22 -1.52 26.21
N GLY A 307 -10.64 -0.38 25.92
CA GLY A 307 -11.37 0.86 25.74
C GLY A 307 -11.60 1.64 27.03
N TYR A 308 -10.92 1.28 28.12
CA TYR A 308 -11.05 1.96 29.41
C TYR A 308 -9.68 2.35 29.95
N THR A 309 -9.69 3.44 30.76
CA THR A 309 -8.50 3.90 31.51
C THR A 309 -8.90 4.16 32.95
N GLN A 310 -8.16 3.61 33.90
CA GLN A 310 -8.41 3.87 35.31
C GLN A 310 -7.97 5.29 35.69
N ILE A 311 -8.80 5.97 36.45
CA ILE A 311 -8.53 7.31 36.97
C ILE A 311 -7.60 7.18 38.19
N THR A 312 -6.32 7.43 37.99
CA THR A 312 -5.30 7.35 39.05
C THR A 312 -4.67 8.69 39.41
N TRP A 313 -5.05 9.75 38.71
CA TRP A 313 -4.42 11.08 38.80
C TRP A 313 -5.13 12.07 39.71
N THR A 314 -6.20 11.69 40.37
CA THR A 314 -6.92 12.53 41.31
C THR A 314 -7.07 11.84 42.66
N GLU A 315 -7.08 12.65 43.73
CA GLU A 315 -7.39 12.18 45.10
C GLU A 315 -8.86 12.37 45.43
N ASP A 316 -9.69 12.97 44.56
CA ASP A 316 -11.10 13.10 44.77
C ASP A 316 -11.79 11.74 44.81
N ALA A 317 -12.37 11.37 45.94
CA ALA A 317 -13.02 10.07 46.17
C ALA A 317 -14.18 9.79 45.18
N LYS A 318 -14.73 10.84 44.55
CA LYS A 318 -15.78 10.70 43.54
C LYS A 318 -15.26 10.04 42.26
N TYR A 319 -14.00 10.22 41.96
CA TYR A 319 -13.40 9.83 40.68
C TYR A 319 -12.26 8.85 40.84
N LYS A 320 -11.56 8.84 41.98
CA LYS A 320 -10.44 7.96 42.24
C LYS A 320 -10.82 6.50 42.04
N ASP A 321 -9.94 5.78 41.38
CA ASP A 321 -10.07 4.36 41.09
C ASP A 321 -11.25 3.96 40.20
N LYS A 322 -12.02 4.93 39.70
CA LYS A 322 -13.04 4.67 38.68
C LYS A 322 -12.44 4.59 37.28
N TRP A 323 -13.25 4.25 36.33
CA TRP A 323 -12.83 3.99 34.95
C TRP A 323 -13.44 5.00 33.99
N LEU A 324 -12.67 5.39 33.01
CA LEU A 324 -13.08 6.21 31.90
C LEU A 324 -13.14 5.37 30.64
N ALA A 325 -14.32 5.35 30.01
CA ALA A 325 -14.42 4.83 28.65
C ALA A 325 -13.81 5.84 27.67
N TRP A 326 -12.86 5.40 26.85
CA TRP A 326 -12.23 6.26 25.84
C TRP A 326 -12.62 5.88 24.40
N SER A 327 -13.50 4.88 24.24
CA SER A 327 -14.07 4.57 22.94
C SER A 327 -15.58 4.31 23.04
N SER A 328 -16.30 4.65 22.00
CA SER A 328 -17.69 4.28 21.81
C SER A 328 -17.85 3.55 20.48
N VAL A 329 -18.88 2.72 20.40
CA VAL A 329 -19.27 2.06 19.16
C VAL A 329 -20.51 2.75 18.61
N ALA A 330 -20.42 3.27 17.40
CA ALA A 330 -21.57 3.63 16.61
C ALA A 330 -21.94 2.47 15.70
N ALA A 331 -23.16 1.99 15.80
CA ALA A 331 -23.68 0.94 14.93
C ALA A 331 -24.93 1.45 14.23
N MET A 332 -24.96 1.26 12.92
CA MET A 332 -26.14 1.52 12.09
C MET A 332 -26.66 0.15 11.64
N ASP A 333 -27.79 -0.26 12.20
CA ASP A 333 -28.51 -1.43 11.75
C ASP A 333 -29.44 -0.97 10.61
N LEU A 334 -29.23 -1.45 9.42
CA LEU A 334 -30.07 -1.23 8.26
C LEU A 334 -29.90 0.15 7.57
N PHE A 335 -28.96 0.24 6.65
CA PHE A 335 -29.21 1.04 5.47
C PHE A 335 -29.52 0.10 4.30
N GLU A 336 -30.48 0.47 3.49
CA GLU A 336 -30.86 -0.31 2.29
C GLU A 336 -30.11 0.26 1.09
N SER A 337 -29.49 -0.63 0.34
CA SER A 337 -28.96 -0.33 -0.98
C SER A 337 -30.00 -0.80 -2.00
N ASP A 338 -30.46 0.09 -2.85
CA ASP A 338 -31.21 -0.23 -4.05
C ASP A 338 -30.32 -0.09 -5.29
N GLU A 339 -30.57 -0.88 -6.32
CA GLU A 339 -29.76 -0.89 -7.57
C GLU A 339 -29.82 0.42 -8.37
N THR A 340 -30.50 1.45 -7.86
CA THR A 340 -30.78 2.69 -8.61
C THR A 340 -29.86 3.86 -8.26
N ASN A 341 -28.81 3.65 -7.45
CA ASN A 341 -27.82 4.70 -7.12
C ASN A 341 -26.41 4.31 -7.51
#